data_a71fc64586f32cab0ad6f3643719b3e2
#
_entry.id   a71fc64586f32cab0ad6f3643719b3e2
#
_cell.length_a   1.000
_cell.length_b   1.000
_cell.length_c   1.000
_cell.angle_alpha   90.00
_cell.angle_beta   90.00
_cell.angle_gamma   90.00
#
_symmetry.space_group_name_H-M   'P 1'
#
loop_
_entity.id
_entity.type
_entity.pdbx_description
1 polymer ?
#
loop_
_entity_poly.entity_id
_entity_poly.type
_entity_poly.pdbx_seq_one_letter_code
_entity_poly.pdbx_strand_id
1 'polypeptide(L)'
;ARNDIIENDEFAYPHKEGLQANWICLDDVAKFMIASLERDDLIGRAMVIGGPEVLTPQRIADTLSGHLGRSIKPKTLTPKEFAIRMADIFEGVSDIGREDYIAAMQGFYEYNNENTDNLNPFKVDMEDVLEEIPIKLTTFSEWVKQQDWVPIDDDITTPSGG
;
A
#
# COMPACT_ATOMS: atom_id res chain seq x y z
N ALA A 1 -3.86 -4.91 -7.99
CA ALA A 1 -4.26 -5.78 -6.88
C ALA A 1 -5.79 -5.96 -6.79
N ARG A 2 -6.61 -4.88 -6.91
CA ARG A 2 -8.07 -5.00 -6.73
C ARG A 2 -8.70 -5.94 -7.76
N ASN A 3 -8.41 -5.78 -9.05
CA ASN A 3 -8.93 -6.64 -10.10
C ASN A 3 -8.41 -8.07 -9.94
N ASP A 4 -7.14 -8.28 -9.55
CA ASP A 4 -6.63 -9.62 -9.24
C ASP A 4 -7.44 -10.29 -8.10
N ILE A 5 -7.82 -9.53 -7.06
CA ILE A 5 -8.63 -10.05 -5.96
C ILE A 5 -10.03 -10.43 -6.45
N ILE A 6 -10.65 -9.58 -7.27
CA ILE A 6 -12.04 -9.76 -7.69
C ILE A 6 -12.17 -10.87 -8.74
N GLU A 7 -11.29 -10.91 -9.72
CA GLU A 7 -11.37 -11.75 -10.91
C GLU A 7 -10.62 -13.08 -10.78
N ASN A 8 -9.49 -13.06 -10.03
CA ASN A 8 -8.57 -14.18 -9.97
C ASN A 8 -8.45 -14.83 -8.58
N ASP A 9 -9.12 -14.29 -7.57
CA ASP A 9 -8.97 -14.72 -6.17
C ASP A 9 -7.51 -14.62 -5.65
N GLU A 10 -6.74 -13.62 -6.15
CA GLU A 10 -5.34 -13.44 -5.82
C GLU A 10 -5.07 -12.06 -5.23
N PHE A 11 -4.38 -12.01 -4.09
CA PHE A 11 -3.71 -10.80 -3.63
C PHE A 11 -2.31 -10.75 -4.24
N ALA A 12 -2.19 -10.13 -5.42
CA ALA A 12 -0.95 -10.05 -6.18
C ALA A 12 -0.16 -8.79 -5.81
N TYR A 13 1.04 -8.98 -5.19
CA TYR A 13 1.89 -7.88 -4.74
C TYR A 13 3.38 -8.29 -4.74
N PRO A 14 4.35 -7.37 -4.88
CA PRO A 14 5.77 -7.71 -4.99
C PRO A 14 6.48 -7.95 -3.65
N HIS A 15 5.77 -8.02 -2.55
CA HIS A 15 6.36 -8.41 -1.27
C HIS A 15 6.64 -9.91 -1.23
N LYS A 16 7.85 -10.29 -0.78
CA LYS A 16 8.17 -11.70 -0.58
C LYS A 16 7.29 -12.30 0.52
N GLU A 17 7.14 -13.60 0.50
CA GLU A 17 6.46 -14.35 1.55
C GLU A 17 7.03 -14.02 2.94
N GLY A 18 6.16 -13.78 3.90
CA GLY A 18 6.53 -13.45 5.28
C GLY A 18 6.99 -12.01 5.51
N LEU A 19 7.15 -11.17 4.48
CA LEU A 19 7.49 -9.76 4.67
C LEU A 19 6.39 -9.07 5.50
N GLN A 20 6.82 -8.41 6.57
CA GLN A 20 5.97 -7.66 7.49
C GLN A 20 5.90 -6.19 7.10
N ALA A 21 4.70 -5.62 7.03
CA ALA A 21 4.50 -4.22 6.71
C ALA A 21 3.30 -3.63 7.47
N ASN A 22 3.40 -2.35 7.84
CA ASN A 22 2.29 -1.58 8.38
C ASN A 22 1.58 -0.86 7.23
N TRP A 23 0.54 -1.50 6.69
CA TRP A 23 -0.28 -0.88 5.64
C TRP A 23 -1.16 0.21 6.22
N ILE A 24 -1.09 1.42 5.65
CA ILE A 24 -1.90 2.55 6.08
C ILE A 24 -2.87 2.95 4.97
N CYS A 25 -4.12 3.25 5.31
CA CYS A 25 -5.07 3.80 4.35
C CYS A 25 -4.86 5.31 4.16
N LEU A 26 -5.25 5.82 3.00
CA LEU A 26 -5.06 7.24 2.65
C LEU A 26 -5.81 8.19 3.58
N ASP A 27 -6.97 7.78 4.11
CA ASP A 27 -7.72 8.58 5.08
C ASP A 27 -6.95 8.79 6.39
N ASP A 28 -6.21 7.76 6.83
CA ASP A 28 -5.37 7.88 8.03
C ASP A 28 -4.13 8.73 7.76
N VAL A 29 -3.55 8.65 6.55
CA VAL A 29 -2.49 9.60 6.13
C VAL A 29 -3.02 11.03 6.19
N ALA A 30 -4.23 11.29 5.68
CA ALA A 30 -4.84 12.60 5.73
C ALA A 30 -5.09 13.09 7.17
N LYS A 31 -5.48 12.19 8.09
CA LYS A 31 -5.62 12.54 9.52
C LYS A 31 -4.28 13.00 10.13
N PHE A 32 -3.17 12.29 9.84
CA PHE A 32 -1.84 12.72 10.26
C PHE A 32 -1.46 14.09 9.69
N MET A 33 -1.72 14.30 8.40
CA MET A 33 -1.46 15.60 7.75
C MET A 33 -2.23 16.73 8.43
N ILE A 34 -3.53 16.55 8.69
CA ILE A 34 -4.38 17.55 9.35
C ILE A 34 -3.88 17.81 10.79
N ALA A 35 -3.63 16.75 11.55
CA ALA A 35 -3.15 16.89 12.93
C ALA A 35 -1.80 17.59 13.03
N SER A 36 -0.92 17.42 12.04
CA SER A 36 0.39 18.09 12.02
C SER A 36 0.32 19.57 11.65
N LEU A 37 -0.72 20.03 10.94
CA LEU A 37 -0.88 21.45 10.58
C LEU A 37 -1.15 22.36 11.80
N GLU A 38 -1.63 21.80 12.90
CA GLU A 38 -1.93 22.53 14.13
C GLU A 38 -0.79 22.45 15.17
N ARG A 39 0.38 21.92 14.76
CA ARG A 39 1.49 21.57 15.65
C ARG A 39 2.80 22.26 15.21
N ASP A 40 3.03 23.48 15.73
CA ASP A 40 4.26 24.24 15.44
C ASP A 40 5.54 23.51 15.88
N ASP A 41 5.44 22.66 16.90
CA ASP A 41 6.55 21.84 17.42
C ASP A 41 6.99 20.71 16.45
N LEU A 42 6.20 20.42 15.42
CA LEU A 42 6.53 19.45 14.36
C LEU A 42 7.21 20.09 13.15
N ILE A 43 7.34 21.41 13.11
CA ILE A 43 7.95 22.11 11.97
C ILE A 43 9.40 21.64 11.77
N GLY A 44 9.70 21.20 10.54
CA GLY A 44 11.02 20.70 10.16
C GLY A 44 11.34 19.27 10.60
N ARG A 45 10.40 18.58 11.22
CA ARG A 45 10.53 17.15 11.60
C ARG A 45 10.02 16.25 10.49
N ALA A 46 10.65 15.09 10.33
CA ALA A 46 10.18 14.01 9.47
C ALA A 46 9.74 12.84 10.37
N MET A 47 8.51 12.36 10.15
CA MET A 47 7.95 11.22 10.87
C MET A 47 7.62 10.12 9.87
N VAL A 48 8.01 8.89 10.20
CA VAL A 48 7.60 7.71 9.43
C VAL A 48 6.31 7.18 10.04
N ILE A 49 5.27 7.09 9.24
CA ILE A 49 3.95 6.63 9.67
C ILE A 49 3.57 5.32 8.98
N GLY A 50 2.79 4.51 9.66
CA GLY A 50 2.24 3.25 9.15
C GLY A 50 0.84 2.99 9.66
N GLY A 51 0.23 1.89 9.25
CA GLY A 51 -1.04 1.44 9.80
C GLY A 51 -0.90 0.81 11.19
N PRO A 52 -2.03 0.53 11.86
CA PRO A 52 -2.06 0.05 13.24
C PRO A 52 -1.60 -1.41 13.39
N GLU A 53 -1.48 -2.14 12.29
CA GLU A 53 -1.23 -3.58 12.29
C GLU A 53 -0.02 -3.92 11.44
N VAL A 54 0.80 -4.84 11.92
CA VAL A 54 1.86 -5.47 11.14
C VAL A 54 1.27 -6.66 10.38
N LEU A 55 1.20 -6.55 9.06
CA LEU A 55 0.59 -7.52 8.18
C LEU A 55 1.61 -8.20 7.26
N THR A 56 1.40 -9.48 7.01
CA THR A 56 2.08 -10.22 5.94
C THR A 56 1.13 -10.40 4.75
N PRO A 57 1.63 -10.73 3.54
CA PRO A 57 0.75 -11.05 2.40
C PRO A 57 -0.29 -12.12 2.72
N GLN A 58 0.06 -13.12 3.53
CA GLN A 58 -0.88 -14.16 3.97
C GLN A 58 -1.99 -13.58 4.86
N ARG A 59 -1.66 -12.74 5.85
CA ARG A 59 -2.66 -12.12 6.72
C ARG A 59 -3.63 -11.22 5.95
N ILE A 60 -3.14 -10.52 4.93
CA ILE A 60 -3.96 -9.72 4.02
C ILE A 60 -4.93 -10.63 3.27
N ALA A 61 -4.43 -11.71 2.66
CA ALA A 61 -5.25 -12.66 1.92
C ALA A 61 -6.30 -13.36 2.81
N ASP A 62 -5.95 -13.73 4.04
CA ASP A 62 -6.86 -14.33 5.01
C ASP A 62 -7.99 -13.37 5.40
N THR A 63 -7.67 -12.10 5.65
CA THR A 63 -8.67 -11.07 5.99
C THR A 63 -9.63 -10.82 4.82
N LEU A 64 -9.11 -10.73 3.60
CA LEU A 64 -9.90 -10.61 2.38
C LEU A 64 -10.81 -11.84 2.19
N SER A 65 -10.28 -13.03 2.40
CA SER A 65 -11.04 -14.30 2.30
C SER A 65 -12.22 -14.32 3.25
N GLY A 66 -12.00 -13.94 4.51
CA GLY A 66 -13.03 -13.88 5.53
C GLY A 66 -14.14 -12.87 5.20
N HIS A 67 -13.79 -11.73 4.58
CA HIS A 67 -14.75 -10.71 4.20
C HIS A 67 -15.53 -11.07 2.93
N LEU A 68 -14.83 -11.58 1.90
CA LEU A 68 -15.43 -11.87 0.60
C LEU A 68 -16.12 -13.24 0.54
N GLY A 69 -15.98 -14.08 1.58
CA GLY A 69 -16.57 -15.41 1.63
C GLY A 69 -16.01 -16.41 0.61
N ARG A 70 -14.79 -16.16 0.11
CA ARG A 70 -14.09 -16.99 -0.87
C ARG A 70 -12.59 -17.02 -0.60
N SER A 71 -11.88 -18.04 -1.08
CA SER A 71 -10.47 -18.24 -0.78
C SER A 71 -9.60 -17.31 -1.64
N ILE A 72 -9.10 -16.23 -1.06
CA ILE A 72 -8.10 -15.37 -1.69
C ILE A 72 -6.70 -15.91 -1.34
N LYS A 73 -5.82 -15.99 -2.31
CA LYS A 73 -4.45 -16.49 -2.13
C LYS A 73 -3.44 -15.36 -2.32
N PRO A 74 -2.39 -15.29 -1.49
CA PRO A 74 -1.29 -14.38 -1.75
C PRO A 74 -0.53 -14.85 -2.99
N LYS A 75 -0.16 -13.91 -3.84
CA LYS A 75 0.67 -14.13 -5.03
C LYS A 75 1.81 -13.14 -5.05
N THR A 76 3.02 -13.63 -4.88
CA THR A 76 4.21 -12.79 -5.01
C THR A 76 4.51 -12.54 -6.49
N LEU A 77 4.41 -11.27 -6.90
CA LEU A 77 4.90 -10.82 -8.19
C LEU A 77 6.40 -10.59 -8.13
N THR A 78 7.09 -10.76 -9.23
CA THR A 78 8.46 -10.23 -9.32
C THR A 78 8.41 -8.70 -9.28
N PRO A 79 9.42 -8.03 -8.70
CA PRO A 79 9.51 -6.57 -8.71
C PRO A 79 9.33 -5.96 -10.10
N LYS A 80 9.88 -6.62 -11.13
CA LYS A 80 9.76 -6.20 -12.53
C LYS A 80 8.33 -6.30 -13.07
N GLU A 81 7.64 -7.42 -12.82
CA GLU A 81 6.23 -7.58 -13.23
C GLU A 81 5.34 -6.51 -12.59
N PHE A 82 5.55 -6.25 -11.31
CA PHE A 82 4.82 -5.21 -10.62
C PHE A 82 5.14 -3.81 -11.18
N ALA A 83 6.42 -3.50 -11.41
CA ALA A 83 6.85 -2.23 -11.97
C ALA A 83 6.24 -1.96 -13.36
N ILE A 84 6.15 -2.98 -14.22
CA ILE A 84 5.51 -2.88 -15.54
C ILE A 84 4.02 -2.57 -15.36
N ARG A 85 3.29 -3.31 -14.51
CA ARG A 85 1.86 -3.06 -14.23
C ARG A 85 1.60 -1.64 -13.72
N MET A 86 2.47 -1.14 -12.83
CA MET A 86 2.35 0.21 -12.31
C MET A 86 2.65 1.27 -13.38
N ALA A 87 3.64 1.03 -14.25
CA ALA A 87 3.93 1.91 -15.37
C ALA A 87 2.74 2.01 -16.35
N ASP A 88 2.01 0.91 -16.58
CA ASP A 88 0.81 0.91 -17.42
C ASP A 88 -0.32 1.75 -16.79
N ILE A 89 -0.51 1.66 -15.46
CA ILE A 89 -1.54 2.42 -14.74
C ILE A 89 -1.22 3.93 -14.70
N PHE A 90 0.05 4.28 -14.56
CA PHE A 90 0.51 5.67 -14.42
C PHE A 90 1.04 6.27 -15.72
N GLU A 91 0.76 5.66 -16.87
CA GLU A 91 1.16 6.20 -18.17
C GLU A 91 0.59 7.61 -18.35
N GLY A 92 1.48 8.57 -18.64
CA GLY A 92 1.11 9.98 -18.81
C GLY A 92 0.85 10.78 -17.53
N VAL A 93 0.97 10.17 -16.33
CA VAL A 93 0.79 10.87 -15.04
C VAL A 93 2.11 11.43 -14.49
N SER A 94 3.25 10.92 -14.98
CA SER A 94 4.59 11.30 -14.52
C SER A 94 5.45 11.81 -15.68
N ASP A 95 6.27 12.83 -15.41
CA ASP A 95 7.30 13.33 -16.35
C ASP A 95 8.51 12.35 -16.47
N ILE A 96 8.54 11.31 -15.64
CA ILE A 96 9.58 10.28 -15.67
C ILE A 96 9.28 9.33 -16.85
N GLY A 97 10.29 9.08 -17.69
CA GLY A 97 10.17 8.11 -18.79
C GLY A 97 9.77 6.73 -18.27
N ARG A 98 8.95 6.02 -19.05
CA ARG A 98 8.42 4.69 -18.69
C ARG A 98 9.52 3.70 -18.24
N GLU A 99 10.64 3.66 -18.97
CA GLU A 99 11.76 2.74 -18.65
C GLU A 99 12.43 3.11 -17.33
N ASP A 100 12.63 4.40 -17.08
CA ASP A 100 13.22 4.89 -15.82
C ASP A 100 12.30 4.64 -14.63
N TYR A 101 10.98 4.80 -14.82
CA TYR A 101 9.97 4.47 -13.81
C TYR A 101 10.00 2.97 -13.46
N ILE A 102 10.03 2.10 -14.48
CA ILE A 102 10.12 0.64 -14.27
C ILE A 102 11.41 0.29 -13.53
N ALA A 103 12.56 0.84 -13.94
CA ALA A 103 13.83 0.56 -13.30
C ALA A 103 13.87 1.01 -11.83
N ALA A 104 13.36 2.21 -11.54
CA ALA A 104 13.30 2.76 -10.18
C ALA A 104 12.38 1.91 -9.27
N MET A 105 11.18 1.58 -9.75
CA MET A 105 10.21 0.77 -9.01
C MET A 105 10.72 -0.66 -8.76
N GLN A 106 11.30 -1.29 -9.79
CA GLN A 106 11.94 -2.60 -9.67
C GLN A 106 13.04 -2.58 -8.61
N GLY A 107 13.99 -1.64 -8.71
CA GLY A 107 15.10 -1.53 -7.77
C GLY A 107 14.63 -1.27 -6.34
N PHE A 108 13.57 -0.47 -6.15
CA PHE A 108 12.97 -0.24 -4.83
C PHE A 108 12.50 -1.54 -4.17
N TYR A 109 11.74 -2.37 -4.90
CA TYR A 109 11.23 -3.62 -4.33
C TYR A 109 12.29 -4.71 -4.21
N GLU A 110 13.26 -4.79 -5.14
CA GLU A 110 14.40 -5.69 -5.00
C GLU A 110 15.18 -5.39 -3.72
N TYR A 111 15.59 -4.13 -3.52
CA TYR A 111 16.31 -3.70 -2.34
C TYR A 111 15.55 -4.00 -1.04
N ASN A 112 14.27 -3.66 -0.99
CA ASN A 112 13.48 -3.79 0.23
C ASN A 112 13.11 -5.26 0.55
N ASN A 113 12.97 -6.12 -0.46
CA ASN A 113 12.75 -7.53 -0.26
C ASN A 113 14.01 -8.26 0.25
N GLU A 114 15.20 -7.78 -0.08
CA GLU A 114 16.47 -8.38 0.34
C GLU A 114 16.86 -7.97 1.77
N ASN A 115 16.55 -6.76 2.18
CA ASN A 115 17.06 -6.17 3.43
C ASN A 115 16.10 -6.31 4.62
N THR A 116 15.28 -7.34 4.65
CA THR A 116 14.21 -7.50 5.66
C THR A 116 14.68 -7.91 7.06
N ASP A 117 15.90 -8.40 7.21
CA ASP A 117 16.33 -9.01 8.48
C ASP A 117 16.83 -8.00 9.50
N ASN A 118 17.36 -6.85 9.06
CA ASN A 118 17.93 -5.83 9.95
C ASN A 118 17.25 -4.44 9.83
N LEU A 119 16.71 -4.10 8.68
CA LEU A 119 16.09 -2.80 8.41
C LEU A 119 14.88 -3.01 7.49
N ASN A 120 13.77 -3.44 8.07
CA ASN A 120 12.53 -3.51 7.30
C ASN A 120 11.86 -2.13 7.28
N PRO A 121 11.98 -1.35 6.19
CA PRO A 121 11.43 0.01 6.12
C PRO A 121 9.90 0.05 6.10
N PHE A 122 9.26 -1.10 5.87
CA PHE A 122 7.81 -1.22 5.86
C PHE A 122 7.22 -1.52 7.23
N LYS A 123 8.09 -1.87 8.22
CA LYS A 123 7.66 -2.11 9.60
C LYS A 123 7.96 -0.88 10.43
N VAL A 124 6.91 -0.19 10.83
CA VAL A 124 6.97 1.06 11.59
C VAL A 124 6.52 0.79 13.03
N ASP A 125 7.31 1.26 14.00
CA ASP A 125 6.83 1.34 15.38
C ASP A 125 5.89 2.54 15.50
N MET A 126 4.62 2.25 15.72
CA MET A 126 3.58 3.27 15.79
C MET A 126 3.29 3.75 17.22
N GLU A 127 3.92 3.15 18.24
CA GLU A 127 3.66 3.51 19.64
C GLU A 127 4.08 4.97 19.90
N ASP A 128 5.33 5.30 19.62
CA ASP A 128 5.86 6.66 19.79
C ASP A 128 5.13 7.69 18.93
N VAL A 129 4.77 7.31 17.70
CA VAL A 129 4.04 8.19 16.76
C VAL A 129 2.65 8.52 17.30
N LEU A 130 1.95 7.53 17.84
CA LEU A 130 0.59 7.71 18.36
C LEU A 130 0.57 8.36 19.76
N GLU A 131 1.64 8.24 20.54
CA GLU A 131 1.81 9.06 21.75
C GLU A 131 1.94 10.53 21.41
N GLU A 132 2.68 10.85 20.33
CA GLU A 132 2.91 12.23 19.90
C GLU A 132 1.71 12.81 19.14
N ILE A 133 1.08 12.04 18.25
CA ILE A 133 -0.11 12.42 17.46
C ILE A 133 -1.22 11.39 17.71
N PRO A 134 -2.03 11.56 18.76
CA PRO A 134 -3.04 10.58 19.17
C PRO A 134 -4.25 10.59 18.26
N ILE A 135 -4.19 9.86 17.15
CA ILE A 135 -5.31 9.64 16.23
C ILE A 135 -5.73 8.17 16.22
N LYS A 136 -7.01 7.93 15.96
CA LYS A 136 -7.50 6.57 15.77
C LYS A 136 -7.24 6.13 14.34
N LEU A 137 -6.46 5.07 14.20
CA LEU A 137 -6.16 4.43 12.91
C LEU A 137 -7.19 3.36 12.54
N THR A 138 -7.34 3.15 11.26
CA THR A 138 -8.24 2.17 10.65
C THR A 138 -7.50 0.85 10.48
N THR A 139 -8.02 -0.22 11.08
CA THR A 139 -7.48 -1.58 10.86
C THR A 139 -7.73 -2.03 9.42
N PHE A 140 -6.92 -3.00 8.94
CA PHE A 140 -7.12 -3.55 7.61
C PHE A 140 -8.51 -4.18 7.44
N SER A 141 -9.02 -4.86 8.48
CA SER A 141 -10.36 -5.42 8.47
C SER A 141 -11.46 -4.36 8.39
N GLU A 142 -11.30 -3.23 9.09
CA GLU A 142 -12.25 -2.09 8.99
C GLU A 142 -12.22 -1.49 7.59
N TRP A 143 -11.02 -1.29 7.03
CA TRP A 143 -10.84 -0.76 5.69
C TRP A 143 -11.47 -1.68 4.61
N VAL A 144 -11.24 -3.00 4.69
CA VAL A 144 -11.82 -3.98 3.76
C VAL A 144 -13.34 -3.89 3.72
N LYS A 145 -14.00 -3.70 4.88
CA LYS A 145 -15.47 -3.57 4.99
C LYS A 145 -16.02 -2.31 4.36
N GLN A 146 -15.20 -1.28 4.21
CA GLN A 146 -15.62 0.02 3.64
C GLN A 146 -15.48 0.06 2.11
N GLN A 147 -14.86 -0.96 1.51
CA GLN A 147 -14.61 -0.98 0.08
C GLN A 147 -15.76 -1.62 -0.69
N ASP A 148 -16.10 -1.03 -1.83
CA ASP A 148 -16.93 -1.68 -2.83
C ASP A 148 -16.08 -2.66 -3.63
N TRP A 149 -16.30 -3.95 -3.42
CA TRP A 149 -15.56 -5.02 -4.10
C TRP A 149 -16.18 -5.34 -5.47
N VAL A 150 -16.23 -4.34 -6.34
CA VAL A 150 -16.60 -4.48 -7.76
C VAL A 150 -15.39 -4.24 -8.64
N PRO A 151 -15.29 -4.86 -9.82
CA PRO A 151 -14.21 -4.58 -10.78
C PRO A 151 -14.17 -3.07 -11.07
N ILE A 152 -12.96 -2.53 -11.19
CA ILE A 152 -12.79 -1.17 -11.73
C ILE A 152 -12.73 -1.35 -13.23
N ASP A 153 -13.64 -0.72 -13.96
CA ASP A 153 -13.55 -0.64 -15.42
C ASP A 153 -12.23 0.05 -15.78
N ASP A 154 -11.42 -0.61 -16.60
CA ASP A 154 -10.14 -0.08 -17.08
C ASP A 154 -10.31 1.17 -17.98
N ASP A 155 -11.55 1.56 -18.25
CA ASP A 155 -11.94 2.72 -19.07
C ASP A 155 -11.99 4.07 -18.33
N ILE A 156 -11.34 4.19 -17.15
CA ILE A 156 -11.07 5.52 -16.59
C ILE A 156 -9.85 6.13 -17.29
N THR A 157 -9.91 6.17 -18.61
CA THR A 157 -9.04 7.02 -19.41
C THR A 157 -9.68 8.39 -19.49
N THR A 158 -9.04 9.34 -18.81
CA THR A 158 -9.13 10.79 -18.96
C THR A 158 -10.50 11.45 -18.74
N PRO A 159 -10.59 12.41 -17.82
CA PRO A 159 -11.66 13.40 -17.90
C PRO A 159 -11.48 14.13 -19.24
N SER A 160 -12.46 13.98 -20.12
CA SER A 160 -12.58 14.80 -21.32
C SER A 160 -12.57 16.25 -20.87
N GLY A 161 -11.45 16.93 -21.16
CA GLY A 161 -11.31 18.36 -20.95
C GLY A 161 -12.41 19.08 -21.72
N GLY A 162 -13.20 19.84 -20.99
CA GLY A 162 -14.06 20.90 -21.47
C GLY A 162 -13.44 22.24 -21.05
#